data_5d2eb9d2632ff5c4b9c63ffbabac28f7
#
_entry.id   5d2eb9d2632ff5c4b9c63ffbabac28f7
#
_cell.length_a   1.000
_cell.length_b   1.000
_cell.length_c   1.000
_cell.angle_alpha   90.00
_cell.angle_beta   90.00
_cell.angle_gamma   90.00
#
_symmetry.space_group_name_H-M   'P 1'
#
loop_
_entity.id
_entity.type
_entity.pdbx_description
1 polymer ?
#
loop_
_entity_poly.entity_id
_entity_poly.type
_entity_poly.pdbx_seq_one_letter_code
_entity_poly.pdbx_strand_id
1 'polypeptide(L)'
;MKIIINVLTPLAFALLVFSCEDNENESGSVLAEYGSISGEVNFAGTWPDSGEVLITLDTAYPPQGPPAGFQYITSNDLTDGVYSYTFSNLSFRSYEAITITYWSLGYTTAGSNYSLVGSYIDSINVTQDNPDVTINMDATFN
;
A
#
# COMPACT_ATOMS: atom_id res chain seq x y z
N MET A 1 -10.71 -93.35 -11.52
CA MET A 1 -9.45 -92.73 -11.89
C MET A 1 -9.75 -91.48 -12.65
N LYS A 2 -9.78 -90.32 -11.97
CA LYS A 2 -10.28 -89.08 -12.48
C LYS A 2 -9.14 -88.05 -12.49
N ILE A 3 -8.84 -87.54 -13.65
CA ILE A 3 -7.90 -86.48 -13.86
C ILE A 3 -8.60 -85.19 -13.86
N ILE A 4 -8.26 -84.34 -12.90
CA ILE A 4 -8.80 -82.98 -12.82
C ILE A 4 -7.80 -82.01 -13.43
N ILE A 5 -8.18 -81.42 -14.54
CA ILE A 5 -7.38 -80.39 -15.20
C ILE A 5 -7.79 -79.03 -14.60
N ASN A 6 -6.87 -78.42 -13.86
CA ASN A 6 -7.02 -77.05 -13.41
C ASN A 6 -6.65 -76.10 -14.54
N VAL A 7 -7.64 -75.38 -15.06
CA VAL A 7 -7.41 -74.26 -15.98
C VAL A 7 -7.22 -73.03 -15.16
N LEU A 8 -6.01 -72.54 -15.12
CA LEU A 8 -5.62 -71.32 -14.47
C LEU A 8 -5.83 -70.17 -15.48
N THR A 9 -6.83 -69.39 -15.25
CA THR A 9 -7.12 -68.19 -16.05
C THR A 9 -6.28 -67.02 -15.51
N PRO A 10 -5.40 -66.42 -16.26
CA PRO A 10 -4.73 -65.19 -15.81
C PRO A 10 -5.71 -64.01 -15.96
N LEU A 11 -6.08 -63.45 -14.84
CA LEU A 11 -6.79 -62.16 -14.77
C LEU A 11 -5.83 -61.03 -15.11
N ALA A 12 -5.94 -60.53 -16.33
CA ALA A 12 -5.22 -59.33 -16.76
C ALA A 12 -5.78 -58.11 -16.04
N PHE A 13 -5.05 -57.63 -15.05
CA PHE A 13 -5.36 -56.40 -14.35
C PHE A 13 -4.88 -55.22 -15.21
N ALA A 14 -5.77 -54.63 -15.97
CA ALA A 14 -5.50 -53.40 -16.71
C ALA A 14 -5.44 -52.23 -15.73
N LEU A 15 -4.23 -51.82 -15.39
CA LEU A 15 -3.96 -50.57 -14.69
C LEU A 15 -4.28 -49.41 -15.64
N LEU A 16 -5.48 -48.84 -15.51
CA LEU A 16 -5.77 -47.53 -16.05
C LEU A 16 -5.02 -46.50 -15.22
N VAL A 17 -3.86 -46.10 -15.67
CA VAL A 17 -3.18 -44.89 -15.23
C VAL A 17 -4.01 -43.70 -15.76
N PHE A 18 -4.88 -43.18 -14.93
CA PHE A 18 -5.37 -41.84 -15.14
C PHE A 18 -4.18 -40.90 -14.96
N SER A 19 -3.57 -40.51 -16.07
CA SER A 19 -2.71 -39.35 -16.11
C SER A 19 -3.63 -38.14 -15.89
N CYS A 20 -3.69 -37.63 -14.66
CA CYS A 20 -4.06 -36.27 -14.44
C CYS A 20 -2.94 -35.41 -15.04
N GLU A 21 -3.17 -34.91 -16.22
CA GLU A 21 -2.47 -33.72 -16.69
C GLU A 21 -2.98 -32.57 -15.82
N ASP A 22 -2.28 -32.32 -14.73
CA ASP A 22 -2.35 -31.06 -14.02
C ASP A 22 -1.80 -29.99 -14.96
N ASN A 23 -2.67 -29.41 -15.75
CA ASN A 23 -2.42 -28.13 -16.38
C ASN A 23 -2.42 -27.05 -15.30
N GLU A 24 -1.40 -27.07 -14.45
CA GLU A 24 -1.04 -25.95 -13.60
C GLU A 24 -0.38 -24.87 -14.44
N ASN A 25 -1.18 -24.18 -15.23
CA ASN A 25 -0.87 -22.91 -15.85
C ASN A 25 -2.09 -21.99 -15.79
N GLU A 26 -2.77 -21.96 -14.66
CA GLU A 26 -3.45 -20.79 -14.22
C GLU A 26 -2.58 -20.14 -13.13
N SER A 27 -1.58 -19.39 -13.58
CA SER A 27 -1.05 -18.28 -12.83
C SER A 27 -2.18 -17.25 -12.76
N GLY A 28 -3.20 -17.57 -11.98
CA GLY A 28 -4.22 -16.63 -11.56
C GLY A 28 -3.49 -15.52 -10.83
N SER A 29 -3.28 -14.38 -11.50
CA SER A 29 -2.80 -13.19 -10.82
C SER A 29 -3.81 -12.90 -9.72
N VAL A 30 -3.40 -13.10 -8.46
CA VAL A 30 -4.22 -12.69 -7.32
C VAL A 30 -4.35 -11.17 -7.46
N LEU A 31 -5.55 -10.71 -7.80
CA LEU A 31 -5.82 -9.30 -7.92
C LEU A 31 -5.64 -8.66 -6.54
N ALA A 32 -5.00 -7.50 -6.53
CA ALA A 32 -4.85 -6.74 -5.29
C ALA A 32 -6.22 -6.39 -4.71
N GLU A 33 -6.36 -6.50 -3.40
CA GLU A 33 -7.59 -6.14 -2.67
C GLU A 33 -7.55 -4.69 -2.20
N TYR A 34 -6.36 -4.17 -1.95
CA TYR A 34 -6.07 -2.81 -1.50
C TYR A 34 -4.88 -2.25 -2.26
N GLY A 35 -4.74 -0.94 -2.23
CA GLY A 35 -3.60 -0.27 -2.81
C GLY A 35 -2.73 0.43 -1.78
N SER A 36 -1.71 1.11 -2.29
CA SER A 36 -0.80 1.95 -1.51
C SER A 36 -0.45 3.24 -2.24
N ILE A 37 -0.10 4.27 -1.47
CA ILE A 37 0.54 5.48 -1.95
C ILE A 37 1.82 5.65 -1.16
N SER A 38 2.95 5.74 -1.85
CA SER A 38 4.27 5.90 -1.24
C SER A 38 5.06 6.98 -1.96
N GLY A 39 6.16 7.40 -1.36
CA GLY A 39 7.06 8.37 -1.99
C GLY A 39 8.04 8.96 -1.01
N GLU A 40 8.68 10.03 -1.45
CA GLU A 40 9.68 10.77 -0.70
C GLU A 40 9.28 12.23 -0.57
N VAL A 41 9.57 12.80 0.59
CA VAL A 41 9.46 14.24 0.87
C VAL A 41 10.85 14.79 1.10
N ASN A 42 11.28 15.72 0.25
CA ASN A 42 12.51 16.47 0.44
C ASN A 42 12.23 17.69 1.32
N PHE A 43 12.79 17.71 2.52
CA PHE A 43 12.66 18.84 3.42
C PHE A 43 13.80 19.84 3.22
N ALA A 44 13.43 21.12 3.07
CA ALA A 44 14.33 22.25 3.05
C ALA A 44 14.06 23.21 4.20
N GLY A 45 15.03 24.07 4.51
CA GLY A 45 14.96 25.02 5.63
C GLY A 45 15.42 24.40 6.95
N THR A 46 15.13 25.09 8.05
CA THR A 46 15.54 24.64 9.38
C THR A 46 14.40 23.87 10.04
N TRP A 47 14.67 22.62 10.43
CA TRP A 47 13.71 21.82 11.17
C TRP A 47 13.34 22.54 12.50
N PRO A 48 12.05 22.64 12.83
CA PRO A 48 11.62 23.35 14.04
C PRO A 48 12.06 22.62 15.31
N ASP A 49 12.46 23.40 16.33
CA ASP A 49 12.91 22.87 17.63
C ASP A 49 11.77 22.29 18.47
N SER A 50 10.52 22.62 18.16
CA SER A 50 9.32 22.20 18.90
C SER A 50 8.14 22.07 17.97
N GLY A 51 7.03 21.52 18.48
CA GLY A 51 5.83 21.28 17.70
C GLY A 51 5.83 19.91 17.01
N GLU A 52 4.90 19.72 16.11
CA GLU A 52 4.69 18.45 15.42
C GLU A 52 4.58 18.67 13.91
N VAL A 53 5.19 17.78 13.15
CA VAL A 53 5.07 17.74 11.69
C VAL A 53 4.28 16.49 11.31
N LEU A 54 3.25 16.66 10.49
CA LEU A 54 2.40 15.59 10.02
C LEU A 54 2.38 15.56 8.50
N ILE A 55 2.36 14.35 7.95
CA ILE A 55 1.92 14.10 6.58
C ILE A 55 0.53 13.48 6.63
N THR A 56 -0.40 13.99 5.84
CA THR A 56 -1.78 13.47 5.75
C THR A 56 -2.14 13.12 4.32
N LEU A 57 -3.00 12.12 4.17
CA LEU A 57 -3.64 11.75 2.91
C LEU A 57 -5.13 12.04 3.03
N ASP A 58 -5.66 12.87 2.16
CA ASP A 58 -7.04 13.34 2.22
C ASP A 58 -7.86 12.90 1.01
N THR A 59 -9.14 12.60 1.25
CA THR A 59 -10.10 12.22 0.20
C THR A 59 -10.85 13.41 -0.38
N ALA A 60 -10.62 14.61 0.16
CA ALA A 60 -11.14 15.88 -0.33
C ALA A 60 -10.14 16.99 0.00
N TYR A 61 -10.07 18.00 -0.85
CA TYR A 61 -9.27 19.20 -0.57
C TYR A 61 -10.06 20.46 -0.91
N PRO A 62 -10.17 21.44 -0.01
CA PRO A 62 -9.72 21.42 1.39
C PRO A 62 -10.35 20.29 2.21
N PRO A 63 -9.67 19.79 3.26
CA PRO A 63 -10.16 18.66 4.06
C PRO A 63 -11.57 18.92 4.63
N GLN A 64 -12.46 17.91 4.49
CA GLN A 64 -13.85 17.97 4.96
C GLN A 64 -14.11 17.09 6.19
N GLY A 65 -13.06 16.44 6.70
CA GLY A 65 -13.13 15.51 7.83
C GLY A 65 -11.76 14.95 8.18
N PRO A 66 -11.71 13.85 8.92
CA PRO A 66 -10.45 13.21 9.25
C PRO A 66 -9.75 12.69 7.99
N PRO A 67 -8.41 12.71 7.93
CA PRO A 67 -7.66 12.20 6.80
C PRO A 67 -7.84 10.69 6.65
N ALA A 68 -7.67 10.18 5.42
CA ALA A 68 -7.66 8.75 5.13
C ALA A 68 -6.42 8.04 5.73
N GLY A 69 -5.34 8.77 5.89
CA GLY A 69 -4.12 8.32 6.54
C GLY A 69 -3.30 9.51 7.05
N PHE A 70 -2.52 9.29 8.10
CA PHE A 70 -1.58 10.30 8.59
C PHE A 70 -0.39 9.64 9.29
N GLN A 71 0.73 10.35 9.31
CA GLN A 71 1.93 9.94 10.03
C GLN A 71 2.58 11.19 10.64
N TYR A 72 3.14 11.04 11.84
CA TYR A 72 4.02 12.04 12.42
C TYR A 72 5.42 11.88 11.83
N ILE A 73 6.08 13.00 11.61
CA ILE A 73 7.44 13.04 11.10
C ILE A 73 8.31 13.74 12.13
N THR A 74 9.45 13.14 12.48
CA THR A 74 10.48 13.74 13.31
C THR A 74 11.77 13.93 12.53
N SER A 75 12.66 14.78 13.01
CA SER A 75 13.98 14.96 12.38
C SER A 75 14.81 13.67 12.33
N ASN A 76 14.54 12.72 13.24
CA ASN A 76 15.23 11.42 13.27
C ASN A 76 14.75 10.45 12.18
N ASP A 77 13.59 10.71 11.61
CA ASP A 77 13.03 9.90 10.52
C ASP A 77 13.59 10.29 9.15
N LEU A 78 14.37 11.39 9.08
CA LEU A 78 14.96 11.88 7.86
C LEU A 78 16.34 11.27 7.62
N THR A 79 16.60 10.90 6.38
CA THR A 79 17.93 10.55 5.88
C THR A 79 18.35 11.61 4.86
N ASP A 80 19.40 12.36 5.15
CA ASP A 80 19.87 13.46 4.30
C ASP A 80 18.78 14.49 3.94
N GLY A 81 17.85 14.76 4.87
CA GLY A 81 16.73 15.67 4.67
C GLY A 81 15.53 15.06 3.93
N VAL A 82 15.57 13.77 3.63
CA VAL A 82 14.50 13.06 2.93
C VAL A 82 13.74 12.17 3.91
N TYR A 83 12.42 12.24 3.85
CA TYR A 83 11.50 11.35 4.53
C TYR A 83 10.79 10.44 3.53
N SER A 84 10.90 9.12 3.72
CA SER A 84 10.15 8.13 2.94
C SER A 84 8.86 7.78 3.65
N TYR A 85 7.74 7.83 2.94
CA TYR A 85 6.42 7.54 3.49
C TYR A 85 5.69 6.44 2.71
N THR A 86 4.74 5.77 3.37
CA THR A 86 3.82 4.83 2.73
C THR A 86 2.49 4.85 3.47
N PHE A 87 1.42 5.09 2.73
CA PHE A 87 0.05 4.81 3.13
C PHE A 87 -0.38 3.49 2.49
N SER A 88 -0.63 2.48 3.29
CA SER A 88 -1.00 1.12 2.83
C SER A 88 -2.44 0.77 3.18
N ASN A 89 -2.93 -0.35 2.63
CA ASN A 89 -4.30 -0.83 2.79
C ASN A 89 -5.36 0.20 2.38
N LEU A 90 -5.07 0.95 1.33
CA LEU A 90 -5.95 1.97 0.80
C LEU A 90 -7.05 1.35 -0.06
N SER A 91 -8.29 1.80 0.14
CA SER A 91 -9.40 1.45 -0.75
C SER A 91 -9.16 2.00 -2.16
N PHE A 92 -9.60 1.29 -3.17
CA PHE A 92 -9.55 1.75 -4.55
C PHE A 92 -10.51 2.93 -4.75
N ARG A 93 -9.94 4.11 -4.89
CA ARG A 93 -10.63 5.38 -5.08
C ARG A 93 -9.66 6.49 -5.46
N SER A 94 -10.20 7.68 -5.73
CA SER A 94 -9.41 8.91 -5.79
C SER A 94 -9.15 9.46 -4.40
N TYR A 95 -7.93 9.94 -4.20
CA TYR A 95 -7.48 10.77 -3.07
C TYR A 95 -7.10 12.14 -3.64
N GLU A 96 -7.45 13.20 -2.95
CA GLU A 96 -7.39 14.56 -3.53
C GLU A 96 -6.17 15.36 -3.07
N ALA A 97 -5.53 14.95 -1.97
CA ALA A 97 -4.32 15.63 -1.51
C ALA A 97 -3.43 14.77 -0.62
N ILE A 98 -2.13 15.06 -0.69
CA ILE A 98 -1.18 14.75 0.37
C ILE A 98 -0.67 16.10 0.88
N THR A 99 -0.75 16.34 2.19
CA THR A 99 -0.28 17.58 2.77
C THR A 99 0.73 17.33 3.89
N ILE A 100 1.68 18.26 4.02
CA ILE A 100 2.63 18.28 5.12
C ILE A 100 2.38 19.55 5.91
N THR A 101 2.04 19.38 7.17
CA THR A 101 1.63 20.46 8.06
C THR A 101 2.55 20.51 9.28
N TYR A 102 2.90 21.72 9.69
CA TYR A 102 3.63 21.98 10.93
C TYR A 102 2.69 22.63 11.96
N TRP A 103 2.64 22.05 13.14
CA TRP A 103 1.80 22.43 14.26
C TRP A 103 2.68 22.88 15.43
N SER A 104 2.89 24.17 15.57
CA SER A 104 3.82 24.72 16.58
C SER A 104 3.42 24.43 18.03
N LEU A 105 2.12 24.26 18.30
CA LEU A 105 1.58 23.92 19.62
C LEU A 105 1.20 22.43 19.75
N GLY A 106 1.53 21.61 18.75
CA GLY A 106 1.09 20.23 18.63
C GLY A 106 -0.29 20.06 18.01
N TYR A 107 -0.51 18.98 17.28
CA TYR A 107 -1.72 18.70 16.51
C TYR A 107 -3.00 18.69 17.37
N THR A 108 -2.93 18.08 18.54
CA THR A 108 -4.09 17.95 19.44
C THR A 108 -4.45 19.24 20.16
N THR A 109 -3.53 20.21 20.23
CA THR A 109 -3.68 21.43 21.02
C THR A 109 -3.92 22.67 20.16
N ALA A 110 -3.38 22.68 18.95
CA ALA A 110 -3.29 23.88 18.12
C ALA A 110 -4.62 24.31 17.47
N GLY A 111 -5.66 23.47 17.49
CA GLY A 111 -6.91 23.75 16.77
C GLY A 111 -6.65 23.87 15.27
N SER A 112 -6.85 25.05 14.69
CA SER A 112 -6.56 25.33 13.27
C SER A 112 -5.24 26.07 13.04
N ASN A 113 -4.40 26.23 14.07
CA ASN A 113 -3.12 26.94 13.98
C ASN A 113 -2.01 26.02 13.46
N TYR A 114 -1.91 25.91 12.17
CA TYR A 114 -0.85 25.15 11.49
C TYR A 114 -0.30 25.94 10.31
N SER A 115 0.88 25.56 9.88
CA SER A 115 1.48 26.02 8.62
C SER A 115 1.51 24.87 7.62
N LEU A 116 1.04 25.10 6.40
CA LEU A 116 1.22 24.17 5.30
C LEU A 116 2.67 24.35 4.79
N VAL A 117 3.49 23.32 4.93
CA VAL A 117 4.91 23.37 4.54
C VAL A 117 5.21 22.60 3.26
N GLY A 118 4.32 21.72 2.84
CA GLY A 118 4.38 21.00 1.57
C GLY A 118 3.02 20.45 1.18
N SER A 119 2.76 20.28 -0.12
CA SER A 119 1.50 19.69 -0.58
C SER A 119 1.61 19.14 -2.00
N TYR A 120 0.83 18.09 -2.26
CA TYR A 120 0.45 17.60 -3.57
C TYR A 120 -1.09 17.60 -3.62
N ILE A 121 -1.68 18.40 -4.51
CA ILE A 121 -3.13 18.67 -4.54
C ILE A 121 -3.75 18.26 -5.89
N ASP A 122 -3.18 17.27 -6.55
CA ASP A 122 -3.77 16.65 -7.74
C ASP A 122 -4.41 15.33 -7.36
N SER A 123 -5.43 14.94 -8.11
CA SER A 123 -6.14 13.68 -7.85
C SER A 123 -5.23 12.47 -8.04
N ILE A 124 -5.14 11.63 -7.02
CA ILE A 124 -4.35 10.40 -6.96
C ILE A 124 -5.30 9.21 -7.08
N ASN A 125 -5.28 8.54 -8.21
CA ASN A 125 -6.19 7.41 -8.46
C ASN A 125 -5.53 6.09 -8.09
N VAL A 126 -5.99 5.48 -7.02
CA VAL A 126 -5.62 4.12 -6.61
C VAL A 126 -6.69 3.17 -7.15
N THR A 127 -6.30 2.25 -8.01
CA THR A 127 -7.22 1.32 -8.68
C THR A 127 -6.68 -0.11 -8.62
N GLN A 128 -7.51 -1.07 -8.94
CA GLN A 128 -7.09 -2.47 -9.00
C GLN A 128 -6.03 -2.71 -10.10
N ASP A 129 -6.07 -1.95 -11.19
CA ASP A 129 -5.09 -2.03 -12.28
C ASP A 129 -3.80 -1.25 -11.97
N ASN A 130 -3.87 -0.29 -11.04
CA ASN A 130 -2.73 0.50 -10.57
C ASN A 130 -2.85 0.66 -9.05
N PRO A 131 -2.59 -0.42 -8.28
CA PRO A 131 -2.77 -0.40 -6.84
C PRO A 131 -1.69 0.38 -6.09
N ASP A 132 -0.49 0.48 -6.66
CA ASP A 132 0.66 1.12 -6.03
C ASP A 132 1.04 2.39 -6.78
N VAL A 133 0.84 3.54 -6.12
CA VAL A 133 1.12 4.86 -6.68
C VAL A 133 2.30 5.49 -5.95
N THR A 134 3.20 6.13 -6.69
CA THR A 134 4.35 6.84 -6.11
C THR A 134 4.22 8.34 -6.35
N ILE A 135 4.28 9.14 -5.28
CA ILE A 135 4.25 10.60 -5.30
C ILE A 135 5.41 11.14 -4.49
N ASN A 136 6.31 11.86 -5.13
CA ASN A 136 7.37 12.60 -4.46
C ASN A 136 7.02 14.07 -4.38
N MET A 137 7.43 14.74 -3.31
CA MET A 137 7.12 16.14 -3.06
C MET A 137 8.21 16.85 -2.28
N ASP A 138 8.12 18.16 -2.24
CA ASP A 138 9.00 19.03 -1.46
C ASP A 138 8.23 19.68 -0.31
N ALA A 139 8.91 19.90 0.80
CA ALA A 139 8.42 20.64 1.96
C ALA A 139 9.48 21.64 2.43
N THR A 140 9.05 22.83 2.85
CA THR A 140 9.97 23.88 3.25
C THR A 140 9.53 24.55 4.55
N PHE A 141 10.42 24.56 5.54
CA PHE A 141 10.27 25.37 6.74
C PHE A 141 10.87 26.76 6.49
N ASN A 142 10.11 27.79 6.76
CA ASN A 142 10.52 29.21 6.64
C ASN A 142 10.97 29.76 7.99
#